data_5b9bb31b4623f9508870fa63658de791
#
_entry.id   5b9bb31b4623f9508870fa63658de791
#
_cell.length_a   1.000
_cell.length_b   1.000
_cell.length_c   1.000
_cell.angle_alpha   90.00
_cell.angle_beta   90.00
_cell.angle_gamma   90.00
#
_symmetry.space_group_name_H-M   'P 1'
#
loop_
_entity.id
_entity.type
_entity.pdbx_description
1 polymer ?
#
loop_
_entity_poly.entity_id
_entity_poly.type
_entity_poly.pdbx_seq_one_letter_code
_entity_poly.pdbx_strand_id
1 'polypeptide(L)'
;MEATKKTTSITVQDVPVTIMNVDQRDYISLTDMARARTDAGRAADVIKNWLRARSTLEFLGTWEIMYNPNFKVVEFDHFKSEAGLHTFTLSAKEWIEKTNAVGIYVQAGRYGGTYAHKDIAFEFGSAISLSLIHISEPTRPY
;
A
#
# COMPACT_ATOMS: atom_id res chain seq x y z
N MET A 1 -24.31 8.48 -8.47
CA MET A 1 -24.14 8.89 -7.08
C MET A 1 -22.67 9.06 -6.75
N GLU A 2 -22.34 10.15 -6.15
CA GLU A 2 -20.94 10.42 -5.83
C GLU A 2 -20.51 9.70 -4.57
N ALA A 3 -19.27 9.24 -4.58
CA ALA A 3 -18.68 8.66 -3.39
C ALA A 3 -18.52 9.73 -2.31
N THR A 4 -18.87 9.39 -1.10
CA THR A 4 -18.67 10.29 0.03
C THR A 4 -17.26 10.10 0.56
N LYS A 5 -16.48 11.18 0.60
CA LYS A 5 -15.13 11.13 1.12
C LYS A 5 -15.06 11.92 2.41
N LYS A 6 -14.57 11.28 3.44
CA LYS A 6 -14.26 11.90 4.71
C LYS A 6 -12.81 11.68 5.02
N THR A 7 -12.15 12.74 5.46
CA THR A 7 -10.73 12.65 5.80
C THR A 7 -10.56 12.90 7.29
N THR A 8 -9.89 11.98 7.95
CA THR A 8 -9.51 12.14 9.34
C THR A 8 -8.03 11.82 9.44
N SER A 9 -7.47 11.97 10.62
CA SER A 9 -6.09 11.60 10.82
C SER A 9 -5.90 10.97 12.19
N ILE A 10 -4.93 10.07 12.27
CA ILE A 10 -4.46 9.50 13.52
C ILE A 10 -2.98 9.83 13.63
N THR A 11 -2.45 9.72 14.84
CA THR A 11 -1.04 10.00 15.05
C THR A 11 -0.30 8.71 15.29
N VAL A 12 0.75 8.47 14.51
CA VAL A 12 1.61 7.30 14.66
C VAL A 12 3.02 7.83 14.88
N GLN A 13 3.56 7.60 16.08
CA GLN A 13 4.90 8.08 16.45
C GLN A 13 5.06 9.58 16.19
N ASP A 14 4.05 10.33 16.63
CA ASP A 14 4.01 11.80 16.50
C ASP A 14 3.90 12.29 15.06
N VAL A 15 3.56 11.41 14.13
CA VAL A 15 3.34 11.79 12.74
C VAL A 15 1.87 11.56 12.42
N PRO A 16 1.17 12.59 11.90
CA PRO A 16 -0.23 12.40 11.52
C PRO A 16 -0.34 11.50 10.29
N VAL A 17 -1.23 10.54 10.35
CA VAL A 17 -1.50 9.64 9.24
C VAL A 17 -2.94 9.87 8.81
N THR A 18 -3.12 10.20 7.54
CA THR A 18 -4.43 10.53 7.00
C THR A 18 -5.23 9.27 6.72
N ILE A 19 -6.49 9.30 7.12
CA ILE A 19 -7.45 8.24 6.82
C ILE A 19 -8.55 8.85 5.99
N MET A 20 -8.85 8.23 4.86
CA MET A 20 -9.90 8.69 3.95
C MET A 20 -10.98 7.63 3.91
N ASN A 21 -12.23 8.05 4.11
CA ASN A 21 -13.36 7.14 4.00
C ASN A 21 -14.02 7.34 2.65
N VAL A 22 -14.08 6.29 1.85
CA VAL A 22 -14.69 6.32 0.53
C VAL A 22 -15.68 5.17 0.47
N ASP A 23 -16.96 5.50 0.27
CA ASP A 23 -18.03 4.49 0.18
C ASP A 23 -18.02 3.53 1.38
N GLN A 24 -17.89 4.10 2.58
CA GLN A 24 -17.92 3.37 3.84
C GLN A 24 -16.73 2.43 4.03
N ARG A 25 -15.66 2.65 3.28
CA ARG A 25 -14.42 1.90 3.45
C ARG A 25 -13.32 2.87 3.85
N ASP A 26 -12.53 2.47 4.84
CA ASP A 26 -11.40 3.30 5.29
C ASP A 26 -10.17 2.99 4.46
N TYR A 27 -9.60 4.04 3.90
CA TYR A 27 -8.33 3.97 3.18
C TYR A 27 -7.31 4.78 3.96
N ILE A 28 -6.19 4.17 4.26
CA ILE A 28 -5.15 4.76 5.10
C ILE A 28 -3.98 5.17 4.23
N SER A 29 -3.43 6.34 4.48
CA SER A 29 -2.32 6.86 3.67
C SER A 29 -1.05 6.05 3.92
N LEU A 30 -0.65 5.27 2.93
CA LEU A 30 0.64 4.57 2.98
C LEU A 30 1.79 5.57 2.94
N THR A 31 1.60 6.68 2.24
CA THR A 31 2.61 7.72 2.16
C THR A 31 2.93 8.29 3.54
N ASP A 32 1.87 8.60 4.31
CA ASP A 32 2.08 9.12 5.66
C ASP A 32 2.70 8.08 6.58
N MET A 33 2.27 6.81 6.43
CA MET A 33 2.86 5.73 7.22
C MET A 33 4.35 5.59 6.95
N ALA A 34 4.74 5.67 5.68
CA ALA A 34 6.14 5.58 5.31
C ALA A 34 6.92 6.76 5.86
N ARG A 35 6.33 7.96 5.85
CA ARG A 35 6.99 9.15 6.40
C ARG A 35 7.22 9.02 7.89
N ALA A 36 6.36 8.29 8.60
CA ALA A 36 6.54 8.09 10.03
C ALA A 36 7.75 7.22 10.34
N ARG A 37 8.24 6.47 9.35
CA ARG A 37 9.33 5.53 9.55
C ARG A 37 10.62 5.94 8.85
N THR A 38 10.55 6.91 7.93
CA THR A 38 11.72 7.29 7.15
C THR A 38 11.57 8.74 6.74
N ASP A 39 12.57 9.25 6.00
CA ASP A 39 12.52 10.62 5.50
C ASP A 39 11.38 10.78 4.51
N ALA A 40 10.79 11.98 4.49
CA ALA A 40 9.68 12.28 3.60
C ALA A 40 10.02 12.00 2.14
N GLY A 41 11.26 12.29 1.74
CA GLY A 41 11.70 12.08 0.37
C GLY A 41 11.81 10.61 -0.02
N ARG A 42 11.81 9.70 0.95
CA ARG A 42 11.99 8.28 0.68
C ARG A 42 10.69 7.49 0.78
N ALA A 43 9.60 8.15 1.14
CA ALA A 43 8.33 7.46 1.31
C ALA A 43 7.87 6.78 0.02
N ALA A 44 8.03 7.45 -1.11
CA ALA A 44 7.64 6.88 -2.40
C ALA A 44 8.46 5.64 -2.74
N ASP A 45 9.76 5.68 -2.42
CA ASP A 45 10.64 4.53 -2.67
C ASP A 45 10.26 3.33 -1.82
N VAL A 46 9.87 3.57 -0.57
CA VAL A 46 9.44 2.51 0.32
C VAL A 46 8.22 1.80 -0.28
N ILE A 47 7.26 2.56 -0.77
CA ILE A 47 6.06 1.99 -1.37
C ILE A 47 6.40 1.22 -2.64
N LYS A 48 7.25 1.78 -3.50
CA LYS A 48 7.65 1.10 -4.73
C LYS A 48 8.38 -0.20 -4.45
N ASN A 49 9.27 -0.21 -3.47
CA ASN A 49 9.98 -1.42 -3.10
C ASN A 49 9.04 -2.49 -2.55
N TRP A 50 8.05 -2.07 -1.78
CA TRP A 50 7.04 -2.98 -1.26
C TRP A 50 6.23 -3.61 -2.40
N LEU A 51 5.86 -2.82 -3.40
CA LEU A 51 5.06 -3.32 -4.52
C LEU A 51 5.83 -4.26 -5.44
N ARG A 52 7.17 -4.25 -5.40
CA ARG A 52 7.98 -5.14 -6.23
C ARG A 52 8.00 -6.57 -5.72
N ALA A 53 7.68 -6.77 -4.47
CA ALA A 53 7.80 -8.08 -3.85
C ALA A 53 6.66 -8.99 -4.29
N ARG A 54 7.01 -10.22 -4.66
CA ARG A 54 6.02 -11.19 -5.08
C ARG A 54 5.00 -11.46 -3.98
N SER A 55 5.46 -11.54 -2.74
CA SER A 55 4.55 -11.78 -1.62
C SER A 55 3.54 -10.65 -1.45
N THR A 56 3.96 -9.41 -1.71
CA THR A 56 3.05 -8.28 -1.67
C THR A 56 1.98 -8.42 -2.74
N LEU A 57 2.40 -8.75 -3.96
CA LEU A 57 1.45 -8.89 -5.06
C LEU A 57 0.49 -10.05 -4.82
N GLU A 58 0.97 -11.14 -4.24
CA GLU A 58 0.09 -12.25 -3.90
C GLU A 58 -0.97 -11.83 -2.89
N PHE A 59 -0.57 -11.06 -1.89
CA PHE A 59 -1.52 -10.55 -0.91
C PHE A 59 -2.53 -9.59 -1.55
N LEU A 60 -2.04 -8.64 -2.32
CA LEU A 60 -2.91 -7.66 -2.97
C LEU A 60 -3.89 -8.33 -3.92
N GLY A 61 -3.40 -9.27 -4.71
CA GLY A 61 -4.25 -9.96 -5.67
C GLY A 61 -5.30 -10.83 -4.97
N THR A 62 -4.92 -11.52 -3.92
CA THR A 62 -5.85 -12.33 -3.15
C THR A 62 -6.95 -11.46 -2.55
N TRP A 63 -6.57 -10.31 -1.98
CA TRP A 63 -7.55 -9.38 -1.43
C TRP A 63 -8.55 -8.93 -2.51
N GLU A 64 -8.01 -8.57 -3.69
CA GLU A 64 -8.88 -8.10 -4.78
C GLU A 64 -9.82 -9.20 -5.26
N ILE A 65 -9.31 -10.41 -5.39
CA ILE A 65 -10.16 -11.54 -5.83
C ILE A 65 -11.31 -11.73 -4.85
N MET A 66 -11.06 -11.56 -3.57
CA MET A 66 -12.09 -11.73 -2.55
C MET A 66 -13.14 -10.62 -2.55
N TYR A 67 -12.75 -9.39 -2.87
CA TYR A 67 -13.61 -8.23 -2.66
C TYR A 67 -13.92 -7.43 -3.91
N ASN A 68 -13.33 -7.76 -5.04
CA ASN A 68 -13.48 -6.96 -6.26
C ASN A 68 -13.84 -7.85 -7.44
N PRO A 69 -15.12 -7.94 -7.79
CA PRO A 69 -15.55 -8.80 -8.91
C PRO A 69 -15.03 -8.34 -10.26
N ASN A 70 -14.55 -7.11 -10.36
CA ASN A 70 -14.06 -6.57 -11.63
C ASN A 70 -12.54 -6.60 -11.73
N PHE A 71 -11.88 -7.30 -10.82
CA PHE A 71 -10.43 -7.40 -10.82
C PHE A 71 -9.94 -8.23 -12.01
N LYS A 72 -8.89 -7.74 -12.67
CA LYS A 72 -8.34 -8.42 -13.84
C LYS A 72 -7.27 -9.41 -13.44
N VAL A 73 -7.65 -10.66 -13.25
CA VAL A 73 -6.79 -11.70 -12.73
C VAL A 73 -5.63 -12.01 -13.69
N VAL A 74 -5.88 -11.94 -14.99
CA VAL A 74 -4.82 -12.21 -15.97
C VAL A 74 -3.68 -11.21 -15.84
N GLU A 75 -4.03 -9.94 -15.68
CA GLU A 75 -3.01 -8.90 -15.49
C GLU A 75 -2.27 -9.09 -14.18
N PHE A 76 -2.98 -9.49 -13.14
CA PHE A 76 -2.36 -9.81 -11.86
C PHE A 76 -1.35 -10.96 -12.02
N ASP A 77 -1.73 -12.02 -12.70
CA ASP A 77 -0.82 -13.15 -12.92
C ASP A 77 0.44 -12.71 -13.67
N HIS A 78 0.27 -11.81 -14.63
CA HIS A 78 1.39 -11.28 -15.39
C HIS A 78 2.38 -10.54 -14.48
N PHE A 79 1.87 -9.64 -13.65
CA PHE A 79 2.73 -8.92 -12.70
C PHE A 79 3.41 -9.87 -11.74
N LYS A 80 2.67 -10.86 -11.25
CA LYS A 80 3.21 -11.81 -10.28
C LYS A 80 4.35 -12.63 -10.90
N SER A 81 4.24 -12.97 -12.18
CA SER A 81 5.27 -13.74 -12.86
C SER A 81 6.56 -12.93 -13.02
N GLU A 82 6.47 -11.62 -13.08
CA GLU A 82 7.64 -10.75 -13.25
C GLU A 82 8.23 -10.29 -11.93
N ALA A 83 7.48 -10.42 -10.85
CA ALA A 83 7.96 -9.97 -9.54
C ALA A 83 9.19 -10.74 -9.13
N GLY A 84 10.15 -10.02 -8.58
CA GLY A 84 11.41 -10.63 -8.18
C GLY A 84 12.53 -10.48 -9.19
N LEU A 85 12.22 -10.13 -10.45
CA LEU A 85 13.25 -9.82 -11.42
C LEU A 85 13.89 -8.48 -11.05
N HIS A 86 15.18 -8.35 -11.33
CA HIS A 86 15.91 -7.11 -11.02
C HIS A 86 15.30 -5.89 -11.68
N THR A 87 14.78 -6.08 -12.88
CA THR A 87 14.25 -4.98 -13.68
C THR A 87 12.78 -4.70 -13.40
N PHE A 88 12.13 -5.54 -12.60
CA PHE A 88 10.72 -5.37 -12.36
C PHE A 88 10.47 -4.17 -11.44
N THR A 89 9.61 -3.26 -11.87
CA THR A 89 9.13 -2.16 -11.05
C THR A 89 7.64 -2.03 -11.27
N LEU A 90 6.94 -1.53 -10.27
CA LEU A 90 5.51 -1.36 -10.35
C LEU A 90 5.09 -0.18 -9.50
N SER A 91 4.37 0.75 -10.08
CA SER A 91 3.81 1.86 -9.34
C SER A 91 2.38 1.51 -8.91
N ALA A 92 1.90 2.16 -7.86
CA ALA A 92 0.53 1.97 -7.43
C ALA A 92 -0.46 2.34 -8.54
N LYS A 93 -0.16 3.40 -9.26
CA LYS A 93 -1.03 3.83 -10.37
C LYS A 93 -1.12 2.77 -11.46
N GLU A 94 0.00 2.18 -11.82
CA GLU A 94 0.02 1.14 -12.85
C GLU A 94 -0.74 -0.10 -12.39
N TRP A 95 -0.57 -0.49 -11.13
CA TRP A 95 -1.31 -1.60 -10.56
C TRP A 95 -2.81 -1.38 -10.70
N ILE A 96 -3.27 -0.19 -10.29
CA ILE A 96 -4.69 0.14 -10.33
C ILE A 96 -5.21 0.13 -11.77
N GLU A 97 -4.49 0.77 -12.67
CA GLU A 97 -4.94 0.93 -14.06
C GLU A 97 -4.98 -0.39 -14.80
N LYS A 98 -3.98 -1.25 -14.58
CA LYS A 98 -3.88 -2.50 -15.32
C LYS A 98 -4.79 -3.59 -14.75
N THR A 99 -4.97 -3.63 -13.44
CA THR A 99 -5.73 -4.70 -12.82
C THR A 99 -7.14 -4.30 -12.42
N ASN A 100 -7.47 -3.01 -12.51
CA ASN A 100 -8.75 -2.49 -12.04
C ASN A 100 -8.93 -2.68 -10.53
N ALA A 101 -7.84 -2.59 -9.79
CA ALA A 101 -7.83 -2.81 -8.35
C ALA A 101 -8.57 -1.70 -7.62
N VAL A 102 -9.20 -2.03 -6.50
CA VAL A 102 -9.90 -1.06 -5.65
C VAL A 102 -9.30 -0.97 -4.25
N GLY A 103 -8.40 -1.88 -3.90
CA GLY A 103 -7.81 -1.89 -2.56
C GLY A 103 -6.77 -0.80 -2.36
N ILE A 104 -6.22 -0.26 -3.43
CA ILE A 104 -5.27 0.85 -3.37
C ILE A 104 -5.85 2.02 -4.15
N TYR A 105 -5.65 3.21 -3.62
CA TYR A 105 -6.18 4.44 -4.20
C TYR A 105 -5.04 5.46 -4.27
N VAL A 106 -4.92 6.12 -5.40
CA VAL A 106 -3.90 7.16 -5.59
C VAL A 106 -4.60 8.49 -5.75
N GLN A 107 -4.25 9.45 -4.92
CA GLN A 107 -4.80 10.79 -5.00
C GLN A 107 -3.72 11.73 -5.47
N ALA A 108 -4.02 12.51 -6.50
CA ALA A 108 -3.11 13.50 -7.02
C ALA A 108 -3.27 14.80 -6.24
N GLY A 109 -2.29 15.70 -6.41
CA GLY A 109 -2.40 17.03 -5.88
C GLY A 109 -1.53 17.27 -4.67
N ARG A 110 -1.76 18.43 -4.05
CA ARG A 110 -0.91 18.91 -2.95
C ARG A 110 -0.89 17.96 -1.75
N TYR A 111 -2.04 17.37 -1.44
CA TYR A 111 -2.16 16.43 -0.33
C TYR A 111 -2.29 15.02 -0.87
N GLY A 112 -1.71 14.79 -2.04
CA GLY A 112 -1.80 13.51 -2.70
C GLY A 112 -0.93 12.46 -2.05
N GLY A 113 -1.12 11.23 -2.49
CA GLY A 113 -0.36 10.11 -2.00
C GLY A 113 -1.06 8.81 -2.34
N THR A 114 -0.49 7.73 -1.82
CA THR A 114 -1.02 6.39 -2.01
C THR A 114 -1.77 5.96 -0.76
N TYR A 115 -2.99 5.54 -0.95
CA TYR A 115 -3.86 5.09 0.14
C TYR A 115 -4.21 3.63 -0.08
N ALA A 116 -4.47 2.90 0.97
CA ALA A 116 -4.87 1.50 0.87
C ALA A 116 -5.96 1.18 1.85
N HIS A 117 -6.81 0.23 1.47
CA HIS A 117 -7.80 -0.32 2.38
C HIS A 117 -7.09 -0.75 3.68
N LYS A 118 -7.81 -0.67 4.81
CA LYS A 118 -7.18 -0.90 6.12
C LYS A 118 -6.45 -2.23 6.21
N ASP A 119 -6.98 -3.28 5.59
CA ASP A 119 -6.33 -4.59 5.63
C ASP A 119 -4.98 -4.56 4.93
N ILE A 120 -4.93 -3.86 3.80
CA ILE A 120 -3.71 -3.73 3.01
C ILE A 120 -2.73 -2.80 3.73
N ALA A 121 -3.25 -1.73 4.32
CA ALA A 121 -2.41 -0.81 5.07
C ALA A 121 -1.78 -1.50 6.29
N PHE A 122 -2.51 -2.39 6.92
CA PHE A 122 -1.97 -3.16 8.03
C PHE A 122 -0.81 -4.03 7.57
N GLU A 123 -0.97 -4.68 6.43
CA GLU A 123 0.10 -5.50 5.85
C GLU A 123 1.33 -4.65 5.52
N PHE A 124 1.11 -3.48 4.93
CA PHE A 124 2.19 -2.55 4.63
C PHE A 124 2.91 -2.11 5.90
N GLY A 125 2.14 -1.75 6.93
CA GLY A 125 2.71 -1.33 8.20
C GLY A 125 3.55 -2.41 8.84
N SER A 126 3.08 -3.65 8.78
CA SER A 126 3.83 -4.80 9.30
C SER A 126 5.13 -4.99 8.55
N ALA A 127 5.09 -4.85 7.23
CA ALA A 127 6.28 -5.04 6.40
C ALA A 127 7.36 -4.01 6.73
N ILE A 128 7.00 -2.73 6.83
CA ILE A 128 7.99 -1.71 7.14
C ILE A 128 8.45 -1.77 8.59
N SER A 129 7.59 -2.17 9.50
CA SER A 129 7.98 -2.33 10.91
C SER A 129 8.94 -3.49 11.08
N LEU A 130 8.70 -4.61 10.39
CA LEU A 130 9.59 -5.75 10.45
C LEU A 130 10.98 -5.39 9.91
N SER A 131 11.02 -4.60 8.85
CA SER A 131 12.29 -4.14 8.30
C SER A 131 13.09 -3.36 9.33
N LEU A 132 12.43 -2.46 10.07
CA LEU A 132 13.09 -1.66 11.08
C LEU A 132 13.49 -2.50 12.31
N ILE A 133 12.60 -3.40 12.73
CA ILE A 133 12.91 -4.28 13.86
C ILE A 133 14.09 -5.16 13.53
N HIS A 134 14.15 -5.66 12.32
CA HIS A 134 15.24 -6.52 11.89
C HIS A 134 16.58 -5.80 11.97
N ILE A 135 16.59 -4.50 11.74
CA ILE A 135 17.81 -3.70 11.81
C ILE A 135 18.16 -3.35 13.25
N SER A 136 17.18 -2.92 14.03
CA SER A 136 17.43 -2.35 15.36
C SER A 136 17.38 -3.38 16.49
N GLU A 137 16.76 -4.51 16.28
CA GLU A 137 16.69 -5.58 17.28
C GLU A 137 17.14 -6.88 16.65
N PRO A 138 18.43 -7.15 16.71
CA PRO A 138 18.99 -8.32 16.04
C PRO A 138 18.43 -9.65 16.54
N THR A 139 17.95 -9.71 17.76
CA THR A 139 17.38 -10.94 18.26
C THR A 139 16.12 -10.65 19.05
N ARG A 140 15.18 -11.54 18.93
CA ARG A 140 13.99 -11.53 19.75
C ARG A 140 13.86 -12.91 20.38
N PRO A 141 13.94 -12.96 21.67
CA PRO A 141 13.76 -14.22 22.35
C PRO A 141 12.30 -14.59 22.37
N TYR A 142 12.03 -15.72 21.90
CA TYR A 142 10.76 -16.37 22.09
C TYR A 142 10.65 -17.67 21.54
#